data_05d3d3dbd2e8bcd5f0b3e3aedb52cabc
#
_entry.id   05d3d3dbd2e8bcd5f0b3e3aedb52cabc
#
_cell.length_a   1.000
_cell.length_b   1.000
_cell.length_c   1.000
_cell.angle_alpha   90.00
_cell.angle_beta   90.00
_cell.angle_gamma   90.00
#
_symmetry.space_group_name_H-M   'P 1'
#
loop_
_entity.id
_entity.type
_entity.pdbx_description
1 polymer ?
#
loop_
_entity_poly.entity_id
_entity_poly.type
_entity_poly.pdbx_seq_one_letter_code
_entity_poly.pdbx_strand_id
1 'polypeptide(L)'
;MIRIGLTARVSLLLVAVAAGANAQAHAADHDASMERLGAVHFPTSCKPAVAPSFDRAVALLHSFEFGASIRAFTQVLDTDSTCAMAQWGIALSRWSNPTAPSLRTTAQLQPGRAAAAAARRLSVHATARERAYIAAVTELYADVEQRDQRARIMAYERAMAVLVAAQPADTEAKIFYAIALVASASPTDKSYANQLKAGAILEPIWAQQPDHPGLAHYIIHTYDYPALAGRAEAAAQRYAQIAPSVAHAMHMPSHTFTRVGLWKESVETNLRSVALARESASIAEALHASDYAVYAYLQMRRDSAAKSILDELPMLAKRFEVNAVTGAAPGWAGVFALAAIPARYALERRDWAAAARLVPAPSAFPYTEAMVYFARALGASHTGDLLVAQADADSLAAISRRLAASGESYWAEQVAIQALCAKAWLEHARQQDSDALVHMQEAAAREDATEKSAVTPGPLAPARELLGDLLMELQRPQAALAAYRTTLAKEPNRYRSVEGARRAAAATGDRAAEAAYAAQLRRMVGA
;
A
#
# COMPACT_ATOMS: atom_id res chain seq x y z
N MET A 1 -14.71 58.15 -61.90
CA MET A 1 -15.53 59.14 -61.10
C MET A 1 -16.30 58.30 -60.09
N ILE A 2 -16.09 58.53 -58.98
CA ILE A 2 -16.45 59.01 -57.65
C ILE A 2 -16.00 57.98 -56.60
N ARG A 3 -15.10 58.40 -55.76
CA ARG A 3 -14.72 57.77 -54.48
C ARG A 3 -15.80 58.06 -53.44
N ILE A 4 -16.19 57.06 -52.65
CA ILE A 4 -16.78 57.32 -51.33
C ILE A 4 -16.09 56.33 -50.35
N GLY A 5 -15.36 56.90 -49.43
CA GLY A 5 -14.75 56.17 -48.30
C GLY A 5 -15.73 56.02 -47.17
N LEU A 6 -15.63 54.93 -46.47
CA LEU A 6 -16.32 54.72 -45.19
C LEU A 6 -15.32 54.19 -44.15
N THR A 7 -14.98 55.08 -43.22
CA THR A 7 -14.20 54.76 -42.03
C THR A 7 -15.09 54.14 -40.95
N ALA A 8 -14.87 52.90 -40.64
CA ALA A 8 -15.48 52.26 -39.47
C ALA A 8 -14.52 52.29 -38.30
N ARG A 9 -14.92 52.98 -37.24
CA ARG A 9 -14.23 53.00 -35.94
C ARG A 9 -14.45 51.69 -35.21
N VAL A 10 -13.36 50.99 -34.87
CA VAL A 10 -13.37 49.86 -33.94
C VAL A 10 -13.22 50.45 -32.51
N SER A 11 -14.29 50.38 -31.74
CA SER A 11 -14.24 50.63 -30.30
C SER A 11 -13.85 49.33 -29.58
N LEU A 12 -12.68 49.36 -28.92
CA LEU A 12 -12.24 48.32 -28.00
C LEU A 12 -13.13 48.34 -26.76
N LEU A 13 -13.83 47.26 -26.51
CA LEU A 13 -14.38 46.95 -25.18
C LEU A 13 -13.33 46.13 -24.40
N LEU A 14 -12.62 46.80 -23.52
CA LEU A 14 -11.88 46.18 -22.41
C LEU A 14 -12.82 46.17 -21.22
N VAL A 15 -13.40 45.01 -20.87
CA VAL A 15 -14.08 44.80 -19.59
C VAL A 15 -13.76 43.40 -19.05
N ALA A 16 -13.10 43.44 -17.90
CA ALA A 16 -13.16 42.49 -16.79
C ALA A 16 -12.65 41.05 -17.00
N VAL A 17 -11.37 40.86 -16.70
CA VAL A 17 -10.86 39.64 -16.11
C VAL A 17 -10.26 40.00 -14.74
N ALA A 18 -11.09 40.17 -13.75
CA ALA A 18 -10.66 40.43 -12.35
C ALA A 18 -11.60 39.82 -11.29
N ALA A 19 -12.49 38.91 -11.69
CA ALA A 19 -13.44 38.27 -10.74
C ALA A 19 -13.17 36.78 -10.46
N GLY A 20 -12.20 36.15 -11.14
CA GLY A 20 -11.94 34.72 -10.99
C GLY A 20 -10.95 34.34 -9.87
N ALA A 21 -10.07 35.22 -9.47
CA ALA A 21 -9.00 34.88 -8.50
C ALA A 21 -9.48 34.93 -7.03
N ASN A 22 -10.48 35.73 -6.70
CA ASN A 22 -10.97 35.82 -5.33
C ASN A 22 -11.95 34.72 -4.91
N ALA A 23 -12.62 34.06 -5.86
CA ALA A 23 -13.55 32.97 -5.54
C ALA A 23 -12.83 31.64 -5.16
N GLN A 24 -11.64 31.41 -5.72
CA GLN A 24 -10.83 30.23 -5.37
C GLN A 24 -10.11 30.38 -4.03
N ALA A 25 -9.74 31.58 -3.60
CA ALA A 25 -9.14 31.82 -2.29
C ALA A 25 -10.16 31.67 -1.15
N HIS A 26 -11.43 32.06 -1.34
CA HIS A 26 -12.48 31.90 -0.34
C HIS A 26 -13.03 30.47 -0.21
N ALA A 27 -12.99 29.65 -1.26
CA ALA A 27 -13.38 28.25 -1.19
C ALA A 27 -12.38 27.40 -0.39
N ALA A 28 -11.07 27.75 -0.44
CA ALA A 28 -10.03 27.04 0.30
C ALA A 28 -10.07 27.31 1.82
N ASP A 29 -10.56 28.46 2.26
CA ASP A 29 -10.59 28.84 3.68
C ASP A 29 -11.85 28.31 4.41
N HIS A 30 -12.96 28.10 3.70
CA HIS A 30 -14.17 27.53 4.30
C HIS A 30 -14.09 26.01 4.54
N ASP A 31 -13.23 25.30 3.83
CA ASP A 31 -13.11 23.83 3.93
C ASP A 31 -12.21 23.41 5.12
N ALA A 32 -11.26 24.23 5.54
CA ALA A 32 -10.33 23.92 6.64
C ALA A 32 -11.02 23.86 8.02
N SER A 33 -12.14 24.54 8.23
CA SER A 33 -12.88 24.56 9.50
C SER A 33 -13.74 23.32 9.75
N MET A 34 -14.01 22.50 8.71
CA MET A 34 -14.81 21.27 8.77
C MET A 34 -13.95 20.00 8.71
N GLU A 35 -12.63 20.13 8.44
CA GLU A 35 -11.71 19.01 8.30
C GLU A 35 -11.42 18.35 9.66
N ARG A 36 -11.71 17.05 9.77
CA ARG A 36 -11.46 16.26 10.98
C ARG A 36 -10.28 15.31 10.76
N LEU A 37 -9.14 15.63 11.38
CA LEU A 37 -7.85 14.93 11.22
C LEU A 37 -7.38 14.20 12.49
N GLY A 38 -8.18 14.25 13.57
CA GLY A 38 -7.76 13.83 14.91
C GLY A 38 -7.03 14.95 15.65
N ALA A 39 -6.40 14.65 16.78
CA ALA A 39 -5.75 15.61 17.67
C ALA A 39 -4.24 15.35 17.75
N VAL A 40 -3.45 16.34 17.39
CA VAL A 40 -1.98 16.35 17.49
C VAL A 40 -1.55 17.62 18.21
N HIS A 41 -0.53 17.50 19.06
CA HIS A 41 0.15 18.63 19.67
C HIS A 41 1.66 18.43 19.56
N PHE A 42 2.31 19.25 18.71
CA PHE A 42 3.74 19.17 18.46
C PHE A 42 4.41 20.49 18.80
N PRO A 43 4.90 20.70 20.02
CA PRO A 43 5.55 21.94 20.42
C PRO A 43 6.79 22.24 19.61
N THR A 44 6.95 23.47 19.15
CA THR A 44 8.12 23.96 18.40
C THR A 44 8.61 25.30 18.90
N SER A 45 9.85 25.65 18.55
CA SER A 45 10.41 27.00 18.77
C SER A 45 10.01 27.99 17.69
N CYS A 46 9.17 27.62 16.73
CA CYS A 46 8.63 28.51 15.71
C CYS A 46 7.71 29.58 16.35
N LYS A 47 7.36 30.62 15.63
CA LYS A 47 6.45 31.68 16.15
C LYS A 47 5.15 31.07 16.68
N PRO A 48 4.65 31.47 17.85
CA PRO A 48 3.42 30.92 18.43
C PRO A 48 2.20 30.97 17.50
N ALA A 49 2.14 31.97 16.62
CA ALA A 49 1.04 32.14 15.66
C ALA A 49 0.90 31.00 14.67
N VAL A 50 1.96 30.23 14.40
CA VAL A 50 1.91 29.08 13.47
C VAL A 50 1.57 27.76 14.14
N ALA A 51 1.48 27.68 15.48
CA ALA A 51 1.29 26.41 16.19
C ALA A 51 0.07 25.61 15.71
N PRO A 52 -1.15 26.19 15.53
CA PRO A 52 -2.30 25.43 15.04
C PRO A 52 -2.09 24.87 13.61
N SER A 53 -1.49 25.67 12.72
CA SER A 53 -1.19 25.25 11.34
C SER A 53 -0.10 24.17 11.31
N PHE A 54 0.86 24.23 12.24
CA PHE A 54 1.91 23.23 12.39
C PHE A 54 1.31 21.90 12.89
N ASP A 55 0.49 21.92 13.93
CA ASP A 55 -0.18 20.73 14.48
C ASP A 55 -1.06 20.06 13.39
N ARG A 56 -1.80 20.85 12.60
CA ARG A 56 -2.53 20.35 11.43
C ARG A 56 -1.62 19.69 10.40
N ALA A 57 -0.49 20.29 10.08
CA ALA A 57 0.47 19.72 9.13
C ALA A 57 1.05 18.39 9.61
N VAL A 58 1.30 18.26 10.92
CA VAL A 58 1.75 16.99 11.54
C VAL A 58 0.62 15.94 11.56
N ALA A 59 -0.64 16.33 11.81
CA ALA A 59 -1.78 15.41 11.73
C ALA A 59 -1.93 14.81 10.31
N LEU A 60 -1.77 15.63 9.27
CA LEU A 60 -1.72 15.19 7.87
C LEU A 60 -0.52 14.27 7.60
N LEU A 61 0.66 14.58 8.15
CA LEU A 61 1.85 13.73 8.04
C LEU A 61 1.63 12.37 8.70
N HIS A 62 1.05 12.31 9.89
CA HIS A 62 0.72 11.07 10.58
C HIS A 62 -0.32 10.24 9.83
N SER A 63 -1.18 10.88 9.07
CA SER A 63 -2.19 10.21 8.22
C SER A 63 -1.67 9.91 6.81
N PHE A 64 -0.37 10.12 6.55
CA PHE A 64 0.28 9.94 5.24
C PHE A 64 -0.34 10.75 4.09
N GLU A 65 -1.07 11.81 4.41
CA GLU A 65 -1.53 12.79 3.41
C GLU A 65 -0.36 13.70 2.97
N PHE A 66 0.65 13.07 2.36
CA PHE A 66 1.95 13.70 2.12
C PHE A 66 1.87 14.98 1.30
N GLY A 67 1.04 15.01 0.25
CA GLY A 67 0.85 16.19 -0.57
C GLY A 67 0.23 17.36 0.21
N ALA A 68 -0.82 17.07 0.99
CA ALA A 68 -1.47 18.06 1.85
C ALA A 68 -0.55 18.52 2.99
N SER A 69 0.20 17.59 3.60
CA SER A 69 1.18 17.89 4.64
C SER A 69 2.28 18.83 4.14
N ILE A 70 2.84 18.59 2.93
CA ILE A 70 3.83 19.48 2.32
C ILE A 70 3.26 20.88 2.13
N ARG A 71 2.02 21.01 1.61
CA ARG A 71 1.37 22.33 1.45
C ARG A 71 1.15 23.01 2.79
N ALA A 72 0.69 22.28 3.81
CA ALA A 72 0.46 22.85 5.14
C ALA A 72 1.76 23.33 5.80
N PHE A 73 2.86 22.57 5.73
CA PHE A 73 4.16 23.04 6.21
C PHE A 73 4.72 24.21 5.39
N THR A 74 4.42 24.29 4.09
CA THR A 74 4.79 25.45 3.27
C THR A 74 4.04 26.70 3.73
N GLN A 75 2.75 26.61 4.05
CA GLN A 75 1.97 27.72 4.63
C GLN A 75 2.53 28.16 5.99
N VAL A 76 3.05 27.24 6.81
CA VAL A 76 3.78 27.60 8.04
C VAL A 76 4.99 28.48 7.71
N LEU A 77 5.76 28.13 6.66
CA LEU A 77 6.93 28.91 6.22
C LEU A 77 6.57 30.28 5.64
N ASP A 78 5.40 30.43 5.03
CA ASP A 78 4.91 31.73 4.55
C ASP A 78 4.68 32.72 5.72
N THR A 79 4.31 32.21 6.90
CA THR A 79 4.10 33.01 8.11
C THR A 79 5.36 33.09 8.97
N ASP A 80 6.16 32.03 9.04
CA ASP A 80 7.43 31.98 9.76
C ASP A 80 8.50 31.28 8.92
N SER A 81 9.17 32.06 8.07
CA SER A 81 10.23 31.55 7.18
C SER A 81 11.45 31.00 7.91
N THR A 82 11.55 31.21 9.24
CA THR A 82 12.64 30.70 10.09
C THR A 82 12.31 29.39 10.79
N CYS A 83 11.09 28.90 10.65
CA CYS A 83 10.64 27.65 11.27
C CYS A 83 11.37 26.43 10.68
N ALA A 84 12.46 26.02 11.33
CA ALA A 84 13.27 24.85 10.92
C ALA A 84 12.45 23.55 10.90
N MET A 85 11.49 23.42 11.83
CA MET A 85 10.65 22.23 11.94
C MET A 85 9.64 22.10 10.80
N ALA A 86 9.22 23.17 10.15
CA ALA A 86 8.40 23.07 8.94
C ALA A 86 9.19 22.46 7.78
N GLN A 87 10.48 22.78 7.63
CA GLN A 87 11.35 22.13 6.66
C GLN A 87 11.63 20.66 7.00
N TRP A 88 11.73 20.31 8.30
CA TRP A 88 11.77 18.93 8.77
C TRP A 88 10.52 18.16 8.33
N GLY A 89 9.35 18.72 8.55
CA GLY A 89 8.08 18.10 8.15
C GLY A 89 7.96 17.90 6.64
N ILE A 90 8.40 18.89 5.84
CA ILE A 90 8.48 18.75 4.37
C ILE A 90 9.45 17.61 3.99
N ALA A 91 10.63 17.55 4.60
CA ALA A 91 11.59 16.48 4.32
C ALA A 91 11.00 15.10 4.62
N LEU A 92 10.36 14.92 5.78
CA LEU A 92 9.77 13.64 6.15
C LEU A 92 8.58 13.27 5.24
N SER A 93 7.73 14.25 4.88
CA SER A 93 6.64 14.06 3.90
C SER A 93 7.16 13.67 2.51
N ARG A 94 8.29 14.23 2.07
CA ARG A 94 8.95 13.87 0.78
C ARG A 94 9.58 12.47 0.79
N TRP A 95 9.91 11.94 1.96
CA TRP A 95 10.29 10.53 2.06
C TRP A 95 9.12 9.60 1.72
N SER A 96 7.89 10.06 1.95
CA SER A 96 6.66 9.31 1.71
C SER A 96 6.53 8.07 2.62
N ASN A 97 5.72 7.08 2.24
CA ASN A 97 5.41 5.92 3.07
C ASN A 97 6.69 5.17 3.51
N PRO A 98 7.01 5.15 4.82
CA PRO A 98 8.23 4.53 5.33
C PRO A 98 8.23 3.00 5.23
N THR A 99 7.06 2.38 5.16
CA THR A 99 6.90 0.91 5.08
C THR A 99 6.89 0.38 3.64
N ALA A 100 6.97 1.27 2.63
CA ALA A 100 6.99 0.89 1.22
C ALA A 100 8.33 0.26 0.84
N PRO A 101 8.35 -0.95 0.23
CA PRO A 101 9.59 -1.67 -0.06
C PRO A 101 10.37 -1.14 -1.27
N SER A 102 9.70 -0.43 -2.19
CA SER A 102 10.32 0.01 -3.44
C SER A 102 11.41 1.04 -3.23
N LEU A 103 12.46 0.95 -4.05
CA LEU A 103 13.58 1.90 -4.04
C LEU A 103 13.13 3.27 -4.56
N ARG A 104 13.66 4.31 -3.93
CA ARG A 104 13.48 5.71 -4.35
C ARG A 104 14.65 6.12 -5.24
N THR A 105 14.34 6.63 -6.41
CA THR A 105 15.37 7.15 -7.32
C THR A 105 16.00 8.43 -6.77
N THR A 106 17.20 8.77 -7.23
CA THR A 106 17.87 10.03 -6.87
C THR A 106 16.98 11.25 -7.16
N ALA A 107 16.25 11.25 -8.28
CA ALA A 107 15.33 12.33 -8.63
C ALA A 107 14.19 12.47 -7.61
N GLN A 108 13.62 11.38 -7.13
CA GLN A 108 12.58 11.39 -6.10
C GLN A 108 13.09 11.87 -4.74
N LEU A 109 14.37 11.62 -4.43
CA LEU A 109 15.00 12.05 -3.18
C LEU A 109 15.39 13.53 -3.15
N GLN A 110 15.64 14.17 -4.30
CA GLN A 110 16.14 15.54 -4.38
C GLN A 110 15.29 16.58 -3.61
N PRO A 111 13.95 16.65 -3.74
CA PRO A 111 13.16 17.62 -3.00
C PRO A 111 13.24 17.45 -1.48
N GLY A 112 13.26 16.21 -1.00
CA GLY A 112 13.40 15.92 0.43
C GLY A 112 14.81 16.25 0.96
N ARG A 113 15.85 15.96 0.18
CA ARG A 113 17.24 16.35 0.47
C ARG A 113 17.39 17.87 0.59
N ALA A 114 16.76 18.61 -0.30
CA ALA A 114 16.75 20.09 -0.26
C ALA A 114 16.07 20.61 1.02
N ALA A 115 14.91 20.05 1.39
CA ALA A 115 14.19 20.42 2.61
C ALA A 115 15.00 20.06 3.88
N ALA A 116 15.60 18.87 3.95
CA ALA A 116 16.47 18.48 5.07
C ALA A 116 17.68 19.42 5.23
N ALA A 117 18.30 19.80 4.11
CA ALA A 117 19.39 20.79 4.12
C ALA A 117 18.93 22.18 4.58
N ALA A 118 17.73 22.61 4.19
CA ALA A 118 17.11 23.86 4.66
C ALA A 118 16.83 23.80 6.17
N ALA A 119 16.26 22.69 6.66
CA ALA A 119 16.02 22.49 8.08
C ALA A 119 17.32 22.63 8.90
N ARG A 120 18.41 22.00 8.43
CA ARG A 120 19.74 22.14 9.09
C ARG A 120 20.24 23.59 9.11
N ARG A 121 20.13 24.32 8.02
CA ARG A 121 20.54 25.74 7.99
C ARG A 121 19.76 26.61 8.97
N LEU A 122 18.45 26.37 9.09
CA LEU A 122 17.57 27.11 9.98
C LEU A 122 17.69 26.67 11.45
N SER A 123 18.28 25.51 11.73
CA SER A 123 18.31 24.92 13.07
C SER A 123 19.21 25.62 14.09
N VAL A 124 19.93 26.67 13.71
CA VAL A 124 20.82 27.43 14.59
C VAL A 124 20.10 28.02 15.81
N HIS A 125 18.81 28.35 15.67
CA HIS A 125 17.95 28.86 16.74
C HIS A 125 16.98 27.80 17.30
N ALA A 126 16.98 26.59 16.76
CA ALA A 126 16.14 25.50 17.21
C ALA A 126 16.57 24.95 18.57
N THR A 127 15.66 24.35 19.32
CA THR A 127 15.96 23.65 20.57
C THR A 127 16.84 22.41 20.33
N ALA A 128 17.46 21.87 21.37
CA ALA A 128 18.22 20.63 21.28
C ALA A 128 17.33 19.46 20.80
N ARG A 129 16.07 19.42 21.25
CA ARG A 129 15.05 18.46 20.80
C ARG A 129 14.81 18.56 19.28
N GLU A 130 14.56 19.75 18.77
CA GLU A 130 14.29 19.97 17.35
C GLU A 130 15.49 19.67 16.46
N ARG A 131 16.71 20.03 16.92
CA ARG A 131 17.94 19.67 16.22
C ARG A 131 18.10 18.15 16.10
N ALA A 132 17.69 17.39 17.10
CA ALA A 132 17.74 15.91 17.04
C ALA A 132 16.76 15.34 16.00
N TYR A 133 15.52 15.88 15.90
CA TYR A 133 14.58 15.51 14.83
C TYR A 133 15.15 15.83 13.44
N ILE A 134 15.76 17.00 13.28
CA ILE A 134 16.36 17.45 12.02
C ILE A 134 17.55 16.55 11.65
N ALA A 135 18.39 16.21 12.63
CA ALA A 135 19.50 15.29 12.43
C ALA A 135 19.00 13.90 11.99
N ALA A 136 17.94 13.39 12.63
CA ALA A 136 17.35 12.11 12.28
C ALA A 136 16.83 12.08 10.84
N VAL A 137 16.00 13.05 10.43
CA VAL A 137 15.45 13.08 9.06
C VAL A 137 16.55 13.23 8.01
N THR A 138 17.67 13.89 8.34
CA THR A 138 18.81 14.05 7.45
C THR A 138 19.43 12.69 7.07
N GLU A 139 19.43 11.70 7.98
CA GLU A 139 19.94 10.35 7.71
C GLU A 139 19.23 9.66 6.54
N LEU A 140 17.95 9.93 6.31
CA LEU A 140 17.20 9.38 5.18
C LEU A 140 17.76 9.84 3.83
N TYR A 141 18.45 10.98 3.78
CA TYR A 141 18.95 11.64 2.58
C TYR A 141 20.47 11.71 2.51
N ALA A 142 21.18 11.15 3.52
CA ALA A 142 22.63 11.19 3.58
C ALA A 142 23.26 10.19 2.60
N ASP A 143 24.31 10.64 1.91
CA ASP A 143 25.22 9.81 1.11
C ASP A 143 24.50 8.84 0.15
N VAL A 144 23.50 9.33 -0.59
CA VAL A 144 22.61 8.52 -1.44
C VAL A 144 23.36 7.74 -2.53
N GLU A 145 24.55 8.17 -2.89
CA GLU A 145 25.44 7.51 -3.86
C GLU A 145 26.28 6.38 -3.24
N GLN A 146 26.52 6.40 -1.92
CA GLN A 146 27.37 5.43 -1.20
C GLN A 146 26.59 4.51 -0.26
N ARG A 147 25.44 4.98 0.24
CA ARG A 147 24.59 4.25 1.19
C ARG A 147 23.29 3.83 0.54
N ASP A 148 23.01 2.54 0.56
CA ASP A 148 21.73 2.02 0.09
C ASP A 148 20.54 2.54 0.93
N GLN A 149 19.33 2.39 0.43
CA GLN A 149 18.11 2.86 1.08
C GLN A 149 17.93 2.22 2.46
N ARG A 150 18.21 0.92 2.60
CA ARG A 150 18.06 0.20 3.86
C ARG A 150 19.01 0.74 4.92
N ALA A 151 20.27 0.96 4.58
CA ALA A 151 21.28 1.53 5.50
C ALA A 151 20.86 2.92 6.00
N ARG A 152 20.24 3.74 5.14
CA ARG A 152 19.73 5.08 5.51
C ARG A 152 18.51 4.98 6.44
N ILE A 153 17.56 4.07 6.18
CA ILE A 153 16.42 3.80 7.06
C ILE A 153 16.90 3.34 8.45
N MET A 154 17.87 2.42 8.51
CA MET A 154 18.45 1.96 9.77
C MET A 154 19.20 3.08 10.52
N ALA A 155 19.83 4.02 9.82
CA ALA A 155 20.45 5.19 10.44
C ALA A 155 19.41 6.14 11.02
N TYR A 156 18.31 6.37 10.30
CA TYR A 156 17.17 7.13 10.80
C TYR A 156 16.58 6.50 12.07
N GLU A 157 16.36 5.19 12.07
CA GLU A 157 15.85 4.46 13.24
C GLU A 157 16.79 4.65 14.45
N ARG A 158 18.11 4.47 14.27
CA ARG A 158 19.08 4.69 15.36
C ARG A 158 19.08 6.13 15.86
N ALA A 159 18.99 7.12 14.98
CA ALA A 159 18.92 8.53 15.36
C ALA A 159 17.63 8.83 16.17
N MET A 160 16.49 8.24 15.78
CA MET A 160 15.24 8.35 16.54
C MET A 160 15.34 7.66 17.90
N ALA A 161 16.03 6.51 18.01
CA ALA A 161 16.30 5.86 19.29
C ALA A 161 17.10 6.75 20.24
N VAL A 162 18.13 7.43 19.73
CA VAL A 162 18.93 8.40 20.51
C VAL A 162 18.06 9.58 20.97
N LEU A 163 17.20 10.11 20.09
CA LEU A 163 16.27 11.20 20.45
C LEU A 163 15.32 10.75 21.58
N VAL A 164 14.70 9.59 21.48
CA VAL A 164 13.79 9.05 22.51
C VAL A 164 14.53 8.85 23.85
N ALA A 165 15.76 8.37 23.82
CA ALA A 165 16.57 8.20 25.03
C ALA A 165 16.91 9.55 25.70
N ALA A 166 17.22 10.58 24.89
CA ALA A 166 17.52 11.93 25.38
C ALA A 166 16.26 12.72 25.82
N GLN A 167 15.11 12.39 25.27
CA GLN A 167 13.81 13.09 25.50
C GLN A 167 12.70 12.07 25.86
N PRO A 168 12.79 11.38 27.01
CA PRO A 168 11.88 10.29 27.33
C PRO A 168 10.41 10.72 27.57
N ALA A 169 10.16 12.02 27.74
CA ALA A 169 8.81 12.59 27.82
C ALA A 169 8.22 12.95 26.47
N ASP A 170 9.02 12.95 25.38
CA ASP A 170 8.56 13.32 24.04
C ASP A 170 7.74 12.19 23.41
N THR A 171 6.43 12.32 23.45
CA THR A 171 5.47 11.36 22.92
C THR A 171 5.60 11.24 21.39
N GLU A 172 5.73 12.36 20.69
CA GLU A 172 5.88 12.38 19.23
C GLU A 172 7.16 11.67 18.78
N ALA A 173 8.28 11.88 19.48
CA ALA A 173 9.51 11.15 19.20
C ALA A 173 9.32 9.64 19.31
N LYS A 174 8.59 9.17 20.33
CA LYS A 174 8.26 7.75 20.50
C LYS A 174 7.41 7.22 19.35
N ILE A 175 6.40 8.00 18.89
CA ILE A 175 5.51 7.62 17.79
C ILE A 175 6.32 7.49 16.48
N PHE A 176 7.15 8.47 16.14
CA PHE A 176 8.02 8.40 14.97
C PHE A 176 9.11 7.32 15.07
N TYR A 177 9.62 7.05 16.28
CA TYR A 177 10.54 5.93 16.50
C TYR A 177 9.87 4.58 16.26
N ALA A 178 8.65 4.40 16.71
CA ALA A 178 7.90 3.15 16.52
C ALA A 178 7.72 2.83 15.02
N ILE A 179 7.32 3.81 14.19
CA ILE A 179 7.19 3.56 12.76
C ILE A 179 8.57 3.38 12.07
N ALA A 180 9.64 4.00 12.60
CA ALA A 180 11.00 3.76 12.12
C ALA A 180 11.47 2.32 12.41
N LEU A 181 11.11 1.74 13.57
CA LEU A 181 11.35 0.32 13.89
C LEU A 181 10.66 -0.60 12.87
N VAL A 182 9.40 -0.34 12.54
CA VAL A 182 8.67 -1.12 11.53
C VAL A 182 9.33 -1.01 10.16
N ALA A 183 9.71 0.21 9.75
CA ALA A 183 10.38 0.46 8.47
C ALA A 183 11.76 -0.21 8.36
N SER A 184 12.49 -0.36 9.47
CA SER A 184 13.81 -0.99 9.51
C SER A 184 13.76 -2.51 9.69
N ALA A 185 12.58 -3.10 9.96
CA ALA A 185 12.42 -4.54 10.14
C ALA A 185 12.86 -5.34 8.91
N SER A 186 13.42 -6.53 9.13
CA SER A 186 13.69 -7.45 8.04
C SER A 186 12.40 -8.14 7.59
N PRO A 187 12.10 -8.20 6.28
CA PRO A 187 10.91 -8.91 5.78
C PRO A 187 10.97 -10.43 6.01
N THR A 188 12.16 -10.96 6.32
CA THR A 188 12.38 -12.39 6.63
C THR A 188 12.43 -12.69 8.13
N ASP A 189 12.36 -11.66 9.00
CA ASP A 189 12.34 -11.87 10.45
C ASP A 189 10.93 -12.28 10.91
N LYS A 190 10.76 -13.57 11.16
CA LYS A 190 9.52 -14.15 11.68
C LYS A 190 9.40 -14.09 13.21
N SER A 191 10.39 -13.51 13.92
CA SER A 191 10.26 -13.20 15.34
C SER A 191 9.44 -11.93 15.59
N TYR A 192 9.31 -11.09 14.55
CA TYR A 192 8.63 -9.78 14.62
C TYR A 192 9.15 -8.87 15.73
N ALA A 193 10.45 -8.97 16.05
CA ALA A 193 11.04 -8.26 17.20
C ALA A 193 10.83 -6.74 17.13
N ASN A 194 11.04 -6.13 15.96
CA ASN A 194 10.84 -4.69 15.76
C ASN A 194 9.36 -4.31 15.89
N GLN A 195 8.45 -5.11 15.33
CA GLN A 195 7.01 -4.87 15.38
C GLN A 195 6.50 -4.97 16.82
N LEU A 196 6.91 -5.99 17.57
CA LEU A 196 6.55 -6.15 18.97
C LEU A 196 7.08 -5.00 19.83
N LYS A 197 8.33 -4.54 19.57
CA LYS A 197 8.89 -3.37 20.25
C LYS A 197 8.13 -2.09 19.91
N ALA A 198 7.77 -1.89 18.63
CA ALA A 198 6.97 -0.74 18.20
C ALA A 198 5.59 -0.72 18.87
N GLY A 199 4.90 -1.87 18.89
CA GLY A 199 3.60 -1.99 19.55
C GLY A 199 3.67 -1.72 21.06
N ALA A 200 4.69 -2.22 21.75
CA ALA A 200 4.91 -1.94 23.17
C ALA A 200 5.12 -0.44 23.46
N ILE A 201 5.56 0.34 22.47
CA ILE A 201 5.66 1.81 22.56
C ILE A 201 4.29 2.46 22.28
N LEU A 202 3.60 2.04 21.20
CA LEU A 202 2.40 2.73 20.70
C LEU A 202 1.16 2.48 21.57
N GLU A 203 0.93 1.23 22.02
CA GLU A 203 -0.30 0.84 22.72
C GLU A 203 -0.54 1.63 24.02
N PRO A 204 0.45 1.82 24.93
CA PRO A 204 0.26 2.62 26.13
C PRO A 204 -0.01 4.11 25.85
N ILE A 205 0.60 4.64 24.77
CA ILE A 205 0.39 6.04 24.39
C ILE A 205 -1.02 6.20 23.81
N TRP A 206 -1.48 5.26 22.97
CA TRP A 206 -2.83 5.29 22.41
C TRP A 206 -3.92 5.27 23.47
N ALA A 207 -3.71 4.51 24.55
CA ALA A 207 -4.63 4.52 25.68
C ALA A 207 -4.77 5.91 26.36
N GLN A 208 -3.73 6.75 26.28
CA GLN A 208 -3.72 8.11 26.82
C GLN A 208 -4.17 9.16 25.80
N GLN A 209 -3.95 8.92 24.52
CA GLN A 209 -4.26 9.83 23.41
C GLN A 209 -5.08 9.11 22.33
N PRO A 210 -6.33 8.71 22.61
CA PRO A 210 -7.11 7.83 21.74
C PRO A 210 -7.52 8.49 20.41
N ASP A 211 -7.47 9.81 20.32
CA ASP A 211 -7.84 10.58 19.13
C ASP A 211 -6.62 11.05 18.31
N HIS A 212 -5.41 10.60 18.68
CA HIS A 212 -4.20 10.91 17.92
C HIS A 212 -4.12 10.01 16.66
N PRO A 213 -4.13 10.60 15.41
CA PRO A 213 -4.25 9.84 14.17
C PRO A 213 -3.07 8.89 13.95
N GLY A 214 -1.85 9.31 14.25
CA GLY A 214 -0.65 8.50 14.08
C GLY A 214 -0.62 7.25 14.93
N LEU A 215 -1.25 7.23 16.10
CA LEU A 215 -1.24 6.08 16.99
C LEU A 215 -2.06 4.92 16.43
N ALA A 216 -3.34 5.15 16.10
CA ALA A 216 -4.18 4.12 15.50
C ALA A 216 -3.61 3.65 14.14
N HIS A 217 -3.15 4.59 13.30
CA HIS A 217 -2.54 4.32 12.00
C HIS A 217 -1.30 3.42 12.12
N TYR A 218 -0.36 3.80 12.99
CA TYR A 218 0.90 3.07 13.11
C TYR A 218 0.75 1.73 13.83
N ILE A 219 -0.24 1.56 14.70
CA ILE A 219 -0.61 0.25 15.26
C ILE A 219 -1.07 -0.70 14.15
N ILE A 220 -1.88 -0.23 13.19
CA ILE A 220 -2.30 -1.04 12.04
C ILE A 220 -1.07 -1.47 11.22
N HIS A 221 -0.18 -0.53 10.85
CA HIS A 221 1.05 -0.87 10.13
C HIS A 221 1.98 -1.81 10.90
N THR A 222 2.09 -1.61 12.24
CA THR A 222 2.93 -2.43 13.12
C THR A 222 2.49 -3.88 13.13
N TYR A 223 1.19 -4.14 13.05
CA TYR A 223 0.61 -5.46 13.16
C TYR A 223 0.02 -6.01 11.85
N ASP A 224 0.35 -5.42 10.68
CA ASP A 224 -0.06 -5.94 9.36
C ASP A 224 0.70 -7.24 8.99
N TYR A 225 0.72 -8.19 9.91
CA TYR A 225 1.31 -9.53 9.75
C TYR A 225 0.33 -10.58 10.24
N PRO A 226 0.25 -11.77 9.60
CA PRO A 226 -0.73 -12.80 9.96
C PRO A 226 -0.75 -13.15 11.46
N ALA A 227 0.45 -13.29 12.06
CA ALA A 227 0.59 -13.66 13.46
C ALA A 227 0.21 -12.54 14.45
N LEU A 228 0.14 -11.28 13.99
CA LEU A 228 -0.04 -10.10 14.86
C LEU A 228 -1.34 -9.35 14.58
N ALA A 229 -2.02 -9.63 13.47
CA ALA A 229 -3.13 -8.82 12.96
C ALA A 229 -4.28 -8.62 13.96
N GLY A 230 -4.60 -9.63 14.78
CA GLY A 230 -5.64 -9.52 15.80
C GLY A 230 -5.37 -8.42 16.84
N ARG A 231 -4.10 -8.04 17.06
CA ARG A 231 -3.75 -6.93 17.97
C ARG A 231 -4.12 -5.55 17.41
N ALA A 232 -4.32 -5.42 16.11
CA ALA A 232 -4.67 -4.17 15.46
C ALA A 232 -6.19 -3.95 15.32
N GLU A 233 -7.05 -4.91 15.66
CA GLU A 233 -8.49 -4.83 15.39
C GLU A 233 -9.14 -3.59 16.02
N ALA A 234 -8.82 -3.28 17.29
CA ALA A 234 -9.36 -2.11 17.98
C ALA A 234 -8.94 -0.79 17.29
N ALA A 235 -7.68 -0.70 16.83
CA ALA A 235 -7.17 0.45 16.09
C ALA A 235 -7.85 0.57 14.72
N ALA A 236 -8.04 -0.55 14.01
CA ALA A 236 -8.73 -0.60 12.73
C ALA A 236 -10.21 -0.13 12.85
N GLN A 237 -10.92 -0.56 13.88
CA GLN A 237 -12.30 -0.13 14.12
C GLN A 237 -12.43 1.36 14.44
N ARG A 238 -11.36 1.98 14.97
CA ARG A 238 -11.39 3.36 15.45
C ARG A 238 -10.81 4.38 14.46
N TYR A 239 -9.81 4.05 13.67
CA TYR A 239 -9.02 5.02 12.91
C TYR A 239 -9.88 5.86 11.93
N ALA A 240 -10.81 5.25 11.22
CA ALA A 240 -11.74 5.95 10.33
C ALA A 240 -12.63 6.99 11.05
N GLN A 241 -12.82 6.86 12.35
CA GLN A 241 -13.59 7.81 13.17
C GLN A 241 -12.71 8.96 13.68
N ILE A 242 -11.41 8.71 13.87
CA ILE A 242 -10.43 9.71 14.32
C ILE A 242 -10.18 10.73 13.21
N ALA A 243 -9.92 10.27 11.98
CA ALA A 243 -9.58 11.13 10.85
C ALA A 243 -10.54 10.90 9.64
N PRO A 244 -11.84 11.15 9.79
CA PRO A 244 -12.83 10.82 8.76
C PRO A 244 -12.71 11.64 7.47
N SER A 245 -11.95 12.73 7.47
CA SER A 245 -11.69 13.56 6.29
C SER A 245 -10.51 13.05 5.45
N VAL A 246 -9.87 11.95 5.85
CA VAL A 246 -8.65 11.43 5.23
C VAL A 246 -8.96 10.15 4.48
N ALA A 247 -8.67 10.11 3.17
CA ALA A 247 -8.91 8.93 2.34
C ALA A 247 -8.13 7.71 2.85
N HIS A 248 -6.88 7.90 3.25
CA HIS A 248 -6.05 6.83 3.78
C HIS A 248 -6.54 6.31 5.14
N ALA A 249 -7.09 7.17 6.01
CA ALA A 249 -7.69 6.72 7.27
C ALA A 249 -8.94 5.85 7.06
N MET A 250 -9.65 6.05 5.93
CA MET A 250 -10.73 5.15 5.52
C MET A 250 -10.18 3.82 4.99
N HIS A 251 -9.02 3.81 4.29
CA HIS A 251 -8.43 2.61 3.72
C HIS A 251 -7.73 1.71 4.75
N MET A 252 -6.95 2.29 5.66
CA MET A 252 -6.06 1.57 6.57
C MET A 252 -6.71 0.47 7.42
N PRO A 253 -7.95 0.60 7.91
CA PRO A 253 -8.64 -0.49 8.60
C PRO A 253 -8.69 -1.79 7.78
N SER A 254 -8.75 -1.67 6.43
CA SER A 254 -8.83 -2.84 5.55
C SER A 254 -7.58 -3.71 5.56
N HIS A 255 -6.42 -3.18 5.94
CA HIS A 255 -5.21 -3.99 6.14
C HIS A 255 -5.45 -5.05 7.22
N THR A 256 -5.96 -4.63 8.38
CA THR A 256 -6.31 -5.55 9.47
C THR A 256 -7.49 -6.45 9.08
N PHE A 257 -8.58 -5.88 8.56
CA PHE A 257 -9.78 -6.64 8.19
C PHE A 257 -9.47 -7.73 7.17
N THR A 258 -8.61 -7.45 6.19
CA THR A 258 -8.14 -8.43 5.21
C THR A 258 -7.33 -9.55 5.88
N ARG A 259 -6.43 -9.22 6.83
CA ARG A 259 -5.63 -10.22 7.56
C ARG A 259 -6.46 -11.15 8.42
N VAL A 260 -7.55 -10.66 8.98
CA VAL A 260 -8.43 -11.45 9.85
C VAL A 260 -9.66 -12.01 9.12
N GLY A 261 -9.78 -11.76 7.81
CA GLY A 261 -10.85 -12.29 6.95
C GLY A 261 -12.22 -11.65 7.17
N LEU A 262 -12.26 -10.38 7.57
CA LEU A 262 -13.46 -9.53 7.71
C LEU A 262 -13.72 -8.79 6.39
N TRP A 263 -14.25 -9.53 5.40
CA TRP A 263 -14.35 -9.05 4.03
C TRP A 263 -15.37 -7.93 3.83
N LYS A 264 -16.49 -7.97 4.55
CA LYS A 264 -17.52 -6.94 4.48
C LYS A 264 -16.97 -5.60 4.96
N GLU A 265 -16.31 -5.59 6.10
CA GLU A 265 -15.67 -4.42 6.71
C GLU A 265 -14.57 -3.88 5.78
N SER A 266 -13.78 -4.78 5.17
CA SER A 266 -12.76 -4.40 4.19
C SER A 266 -13.37 -3.70 2.96
N VAL A 267 -14.50 -4.18 2.43
CA VAL A 267 -15.21 -3.52 1.32
C VAL A 267 -15.71 -2.14 1.75
N GLU A 268 -16.46 -2.06 2.85
CA GLU A 268 -17.12 -0.83 3.29
C GLU A 268 -16.12 0.31 3.51
N THR A 269 -14.99 0.01 4.14
CA THR A 269 -13.95 1.00 4.42
C THR A 269 -13.22 1.45 3.15
N ASN A 270 -12.92 0.53 2.23
CA ASN A 270 -12.27 0.87 0.97
C ASN A 270 -13.16 1.68 0.02
N LEU A 271 -14.46 1.40 -0.05
CA LEU A 271 -15.36 2.20 -0.88
C LEU A 271 -15.45 3.66 -0.39
N ARG A 272 -15.42 3.89 0.92
CA ARG A 272 -15.33 5.25 1.49
C ARG A 272 -14.01 5.92 1.13
N SER A 273 -12.91 5.18 1.21
CA SER A 273 -11.60 5.68 0.80
C SER A 273 -11.58 6.08 -0.67
N VAL A 274 -12.11 5.23 -1.56
CA VAL A 274 -12.21 5.53 -3.01
C VAL A 274 -12.99 6.81 -3.27
N ALA A 275 -14.11 7.03 -2.56
CA ALA A 275 -14.91 8.23 -2.71
C ALA A 275 -14.10 9.49 -2.35
N LEU A 276 -13.51 9.54 -1.14
CA LEU A 276 -12.69 10.67 -0.68
C LEU A 276 -11.45 10.89 -1.56
N ALA A 277 -10.78 9.81 -1.98
CA ALA A 277 -9.61 9.91 -2.83
C ALA A 277 -9.92 10.49 -4.22
N ARG A 278 -11.11 10.21 -4.77
CA ARG A 278 -11.58 10.81 -6.03
C ARG A 278 -11.87 12.30 -5.88
N GLU A 279 -12.47 12.71 -4.76
CA GLU A 279 -12.76 14.12 -4.44
C GLU A 279 -11.47 14.93 -4.29
N SER A 280 -10.47 14.35 -3.60
CA SER A 280 -9.16 14.98 -3.40
C SER A 280 -8.19 14.81 -4.59
N ALA A 281 -8.62 14.21 -5.70
CA ALA A 281 -7.79 13.87 -6.86
C ALA A 281 -6.57 12.97 -6.53
N SER A 282 -6.62 12.21 -5.43
CA SER A 282 -5.61 11.23 -5.03
C SER A 282 -5.83 9.90 -5.75
N ILE A 283 -5.64 9.88 -7.07
CA ILE A 283 -6.02 8.73 -7.92
C ILE A 283 -5.23 7.47 -7.59
N ALA A 284 -3.95 7.58 -7.20
CA ALA A 284 -3.17 6.42 -6.75
C ALA A 284 -3.80 5.76 -5.52
N GLU A 285 -4.31 6.55 -4.55
CA GLU A 285 -5.03 6.05 -3.37
C GLU A 285 -6.35 5.37 -3.77
N ALA A 286 -7.13 5.99 -4.68
CA ALA A 286 -8.37 5.40 -5.17
C ALA A 286 -8.13 4.04 -5.85
N LEU A 287 -7.07 3.92 -6.66
CA LEU A 287 -6.70 2.66 -7.31
C LEU A 287 -6.26 1.61 -6.29
N HIS A 288 -5.43 2.00 -5.31
CA HIS A 288 -4.94 1.12 -4.26
C HIS A 288 -6.09 0.56 -3.39
N ALA A 289 -6.99 1.43 -2.92
CA ALA A 289 -8.18 1.02 -2.18
C ALA A 289 -9.12 0.13 -3.03
N SER A 290 -9.18 0.38 -4.35
CA SER A 290 -9.95 -0.45 -5.27
C SER A 290 -9.46 -1.89 -5.38
N ASP A 291 -8.12 -2.14 -5.35
CA ASP A 291 -7.58 -3.52 -5.34
C ASP A 291 -8.01 -4.28 -4.09
N TYR A 292 -7.98 -3.63 -2.91
CA TYR A 292 -8.46 -4.23 -1.66
C TYR A 292 -9.96 -4.52 -1.71
N ALA A 293 -10.78 -3.60 -2.24
CA ALA A 293 -12.22 -3.80 -2.38
C ALA A 293 -12.55 -4.96 -3.34
N VAL A 294 -11.86 -5.03 -4.50
CA VAL A 294 -12.02 -6.13 -5.47
C VAL A 294 -11.66 -7.46 -4.83
N TYR A 295 -10.53 -7.53 -4.11
CA TYR A 295 -10.13 -8.76 -3.42
C TYR A 295 -11.20 -9.21 -2.43
N ALA A 296 -11.66 -8.32 -1.57
CA ALA A 296 -12.67 -8.64 -0.56
C ALA A 296 -14.03 -9.06 -1.20
N TYR A 297 -14.47 -8.38 -2.27
CA TYR A 297 -15.67 -8.79 -3.00
C TYR A 297 -15.55 -10.20 -3.58
N LEU A 298 -14.38 -10.56 -4.13
CA LEU A 298 -14.15 -11.90 -4.69
C LEU A 298 -14.15 -12.98 -3.60
N GLN A 299 -13.66 -12.66 -2.39
CA GLN A 299 -13.75 -13.59 -1.25
C GLN A 299 -15.21 -13.81 -0.77
N MET A 300 -16.09 -12.84 -1.00
CA MET A 300 -17.52 -12.93 -0.72
C MET A 300 -18.35 -13.45 -1.92
N ARG A 301 -17.71 -13.80 -3.04
CA ARG A 301 -18.37 -14.20 -4.32
C ARG A 301 -19.31 -13.11 -4.87
N ARG A 302 -19.00 -11.85 -4.59
CA ARG A 302 -19.69 -10.69 -5.15
C ARG A 302 -19.05 -10.27 -6.47
N ASP A 303 -18.98 -11.22 -7.41
CA ASP A 303 -18.24 -11.10 -8.68
C ASP A 303 -18.73 -9.90 -9.52
N SER A 304 -20.03 -9.59 -9.50
CA SER A 304 -20.58 -8.43 -10.22
C SER A 304 -20.11 -7.09 -9.63
N ALA A 305 -20.01 -6.99 -8.30
CA ALA A 305 -19.51 -5.78 -7.65
C ALA A 305 -18.01 -5.58 -7.92
N ALA A 306 -17.22 -6.66 -7.87
CA ALA A 306 -15.82 -6.63 -8.29
C ALA A 306 -15.68 -6.22 -9.77
N LYS A 307 -16.56 -6.71 -10.65
CA LYS A 307 -16.59 -6.35 -12.07
C LYS A 307 -16.87 -4.85 -12.29
N SER A 308 -17.78 -4.26 -11.53
CA SER A 308 -18.07 -2.82 -11.63
C SER A 308 -16.82 -1.98 -11.38
N ILE A 309 -15.99 -2.34 -10.38
CA ILE A 309 -14.72 -1.66 -10.13
C ILE A 309 -13.73 -1.88 -11.28
N LEU A 310 -13.62 -3.11 -11.79
CA LEU A 310 -12.77 -3.42 -12.94
C LEU A 310 -13.15 -2.58 -14.17
N ASP A 311 -14.45 -2.37 -14.41
CA ASP A 311 -14.94 -1.60 -15.56
C ASP A 311 -14.65 -0.09 -15.44
N GLU A 312 -14.45 0.42 -14.22
CA GLU A 312 -14.08 1.81 -13.98
C GLU A 312 -12.57 2.09 -14.16
N LEU A 313 -11.71 1.07 -14.16
CA LEU A 313 -10.26 1.25 -14.24
C LEU A 313 -9.79 2.12 -15.43
N PRO A 314 -10.34 1.98 -16.67
CA PRO A 314 -9.91 2.81 -17.78
C PRO A 314 -10.17 4.31 -17.56
N MET A 315 -11.24 4.66 -16.82
CA MET A 315 -11.54 6.04 -16.47
C MET A 315 -10.55 6.58 -15.41
N LEU A 316 -10.24 5.79 -14.40
CA LEU A 316 -9.25 6.16 -13.38
C LEU A 316 -7.84 6.26 -13.99
N ALA A 317 -7.46 5.34 -14.86
CA ALA A 317 -6.16 5.34 -15.54
C ALA A 317 -5.92 6.62 -16.35
N LYS A 318 -6.94 7.18 -16.99
CA LYS A 318 -6.84 8.46 -17.73
C LYS A 318 -6.54 9.68 -16.85
N ARG A 319 -6.88 9.61 -15.55
CA ARG A 319 -6.68 10.69 -14.58
C ARG A 319 -5.44 10.45 -13.71
N PHE A 320 -4.80 9.30 -13.87
CA PHE A 320 -3.72 8.85 -13.02
C PHE A 320 -2.37 9.41 -13.49
N GLU A 321 -1.65 10.04 -12.57
CA GLU A 321 -0.30 10.56 -12.78
C GLU A 321 0.68 9.88 -11.82
N VAL A 322 1.58 9.07 -12.36
CA VAL A 322 2.49 8.20 -11.59
C VAL A 322 3.46 8.98 -10.68
N ASN A 323 3.79 10.23 -11.04
CA ASN A 323 4.72 11.07 -10.27
C ASN A 323 4.02 12.06 -9.33
N ALA A 324 2.68 12.05 -9.29
CA ALA A 324 1.94 12.92 -8.38
C ALA A 324 2.16 12.50 -6.92
N VAL A 325 2.41 13.48 -6.05
CA VAL A 325 2.47 13.28 -4.59
C VAL A 325 1.21 13.89 -3.99
N THR A 326 0.21 13.06 -3.80
CA THR A 326 -1.11 13.47 -3.29
C THR A 326 -1.40 12.87 -1.91
N GLY A 327 -1.85 11.65 -1.82
CA GLY A 327 -2.14 10.92 -0.59
C GLY A 327 -1.02 9.99 -0.16
N ALA A 328 -1.38 8.93 0.55
CA ALA A 328 -0.47 7.95 1.12
C ALA A 328 0.06 6.94 0.08
N ALA A 329 -0.77 6.54 -0.87
CA ALA A 329 -0.38 5.62 -1.91
C ALA A 329 0.57 6.31 -2.92
N PRO A 330 1.81 5.84 -3.05
CA PRO A 330 2.72 6.36 -4.06
C PRO A 330 2.23 5.94 -5.46
N GLY A 331 2.66 6.65 -6.50
CA GLY A 331 2.21 6.37 -7.88
C GLY A 331 2.42 4.92 -8.32
N TRP A 332 3.50 4.27 -7.91
CA TRP A 332 3.72 2.84 -8.24
C TRP A 332 2.64 1.91 -7.64
N ALA A 333 1.96 2.31 -6.55
CA ALA A 333 0.83 1.55 -6.01
C ALA A 333 -0.40 1.62 -6.92
N GLY A 334 -0.61 2.76 -7.60
CA GLY A 334 -1.62 2.88 -8.65
C GLY A 334 -1.32 1.98 -9.86
N VAL A 335 -0.06 1.95 -10.31
CA VAL A 335 0.38 1.03 -11.39
C VAL A 335 0.18 -0.43 -10.98
N PHE A 336 0.51 -0.76 -9.72
CA PHE A 336 0.26 -2.09 -9.16
C PHE A 336 -1.22 -2.48 -9.25
N ALA A 337 -2.12 -1.63 -8.78
CA ALA A 337 -3.56 -1.89 -8.78
C ALA A 337 -4.13 -2.07 -10.20
N LEU A 338 -3.67 -1.26 -11.16
CA LEU A 338 -4.06 -1.38 -12.57
C LEU A 338 -3.69 -2.74 -13.19
N ALA A 339 -2.57 -3.34 -12.77
CA ALA A 339 -2.15 -4.67 -13.19
C ALA A 339 -2.80 -5.80 -12.35
N ALA A 340 -2.88 -5.61 -11.03
CA ALA A 340 -3.37 -6.62 -10.10
C ALA A 340 -4.88 -6.89 -10.24
N ILE A 341 -5.71 -5.85 -10.39
CA ILE A 341 -7.18 -5.99 -10.41
C ILE A 341 -7.66 -6.91 -11.55
N PRO A 342 -7.26 -6.74 -12.82
CA PRO A 342 -7.66 -7.65 -13.89
C PRO A 342 -7.16 -9.09 -13.69
N ALA A 343 -5.90 -9.24 -13.27
CA ALA A 343 -5.29 -10.54 -13.01
C ALA A 343 -6.03 -11.27 -11.86
N ARG A 344 -6.25 -10.59 -10.75
CA ARG A 344 -6.98 -11.09 -9.59
C ARG A 344 -8.42 -11.48 -9.94
N TYR A 345 -9.12 -10.65 -10.69
CA TYR A 345 -10.50 -10.92 -11.11
C TYR A 345 -10.61 -12.21 -11.91
N ALA A 346 -9.67 -12.48 -12.82
CA ALA A 346 -9.65 -13.71 -13.59
C ALA A 346 -9.25 -14.93 -12.72
N LEU A 347 -8.17 -14.82 -11.94
CA LEU A 347 -7.62 -15.93 -11.15
C LEU A 347 -8.56 -16.36 -10.02
N GLU A 348 -9.11 -15.43 -9.25
CA GLU A 348 -10.01 -15.75 -8.13
C GLU A 348 -11.30 -16.45 -8.61
N ARG A 349 -11.74 -16.17 -9.83
CA ARG A 349 -12.90 -16.81 -10.45
C ARG A 349 -12.57 -18.12 -11.17
N ARG A 350 -11.28 -18.47 -11.31
CA ARG A 350 -10.80 -19.55 -12.18
C ARG A 350 -11.28 -19.41 -13.63
N ASP A 351 -11.42 -18.17 -14.09
CA ASP A 351 -11.73 -17.89 -15.49
C ASP A 351 -10.44 -17.98 -16.30
N TRP A 352 -9.99 -19.22 -16.50
CA TRP A 352 -8.72 -19.50 -17.17
C TRP A 352 -8.67 -18.94 -18.58
N ALA A 353 -9.81 -18.97 -19.29
CA ALA A 353 -9.91 -18.38 -20.62
C ALA A 353 -9.76 -16.85 -20.58
N ALA A 354 -10.31 -16.18 -19.58
CA ALA A 354 -10.08 -14.74 -19.40
C ALA A 354 -8.64 -14.46 -18.99
N ALA A 355 -8.06 -15.25 -18.08
CA ALA A 355 -6.67 -15.12 -17.67
C ALA A 355 -5.71 -15.27 -18.87
N ALA A 356 -5.89 -16.27 -19.74
CA ALA A 356 -5.09 -16.50 -20.93
C ALA A 356 -5.17 -15.35 -21.96
N ARG A 357 -6.21 -14.51 -21.93
CA ARG A 357 -6.38 -13.35 -22.82
C ARG A 357 -5.84 -12.04 -22.26
N LEU A 358 -5.31 -12.02 -21.05
CA LEU A 358 -4.69 -10.82 -20.49
C LEU A 358 -3.50 -10.38 -21.33
N VAL A 359 -3.34 -9.06 -21.48
CA VAL A 359 -2.28 -8.48 -22.33
C VAL A 359 -1.26 -7.79 -21.44
N PRO A 360 -0.03 -8.33 -21.32
CA PRO A 360 1.05 -7.65 -20.62
C PRO A 360 1.39 -6.34 -21.30
N ALA A 361 1.63 -5.30 -20.51
CA ALA A 361 2.05 -4.00 -21.00
C ALA A 361 3.37 -3.59 -20.33
N PRO A 362 4.32 -3.00 -21.09
CA PRO A 362 5.57 -2.49 -20.51
C PRO A 362 5.31 -1.50 -19.38
N SER A 363 6.08 -1.62 -18.30
CA SER A 363 5.95 -0.79 -17.11
C SER A 363 7.32 -0.34 -16.59
N ALA A 364 7.37 0.89 -16.04
CA ALA A 364 8.53 1.33 -15.28
C ALA A 364 8.76 0.48 -14.00
N PHE A 365 7.75 -0.31 -13.60
CA PHE A 365 7.78 -1.22 -12.45
C PHE A 365 7.62 -2.67 -12.93
N PRO A 366 8.70 -3.38 -13.29
CA PRO A 366 8.63 -4.68 -13.98
C PRO A 366 7.84 -5.76 -13.26
N TYR A 367 7.75 -5.69 -11.91
CA TYR A 367 6.93 -6.62 -11.13
C TYR A 367 5.42 -6.48 -11.43
N THR A 368 4.97 -5.36 -11.98
CA THR A 368 3.57 -5.20 -12.41
C THR A 368 3.30 -5.89 -13.76
N GLU A 369 4.30 -5.92 -14.65
CA GLU A 369 4.24 -6.73 -15.87
C GLU A 369 4.15 -8.23 -15.51
N ALA A 370 4.96 -8.66 -14.52
CA ALA A 370 5.01 -10.04 -14.05
C ALA A 370 3.64 -10.54 -13.58
N MET A 371 2.81 -9.71 -12.96
CA MET A 371 1.47 -10.11 -12.53
C MET A 371 0.59 -10.57 -13.69
N VAL A 372 0.67 -9.88 -14.82
CA VAL A 372 -0.10 -10.20 -16.01
C VAL A 372 0.45 -11.45 -16.69
N TYR A 373 1.77 -11.59 -16.81
CA TYR A 373 2.40 -12.81 -17.28
C TYR A 373 2.04 -14.01 -16.41
N PHE A 374 2.05 -13.85 -15.08
CA PHE A 374 1.68 -14.91 -14.14
C PHE A 374 0.24 -15.39 -14.35
N ALA A 375 -0.71 -14.46 -14.39
CA ALA A 375 -2.10 -14.82 -14.61
C ALA A 375 -2.32 -15.48 -15.97
N ARG A 376 -1.65 -14.97 -17.03
CA ARG A 376 -1.74 -15.52 -18.38
C ARG A 376 -1.09 -16.90 -18.49
N ALA A 377 0.07 -17.11 -17.85
CA ALA A 377 0.74 -18.41 -17.81
C ALA A 377 -0.14 -19.50 -17.17
N LEU A 378 -0.79 -19.18 -16.04
CA LEU A 378 -1.75 -20.09 -15.40
C LEU A 378 -2.95 -20.34 -16.31
N GLY A 379 -3.53 -19.28 -16.89
CA GLY A 379 -4.64 -19.42 -17.83
C GLY A 379 -4.28 -20.26 -19.04
N ALA A 380 -3.13 -20.04 -19.66
CA ALA A 380 -2.64 -20.77 -20.82
C ALA A 380 -2.35 -22.25 -20.49
N SER A 381 -1.76 -22.53 -19.33
CA SER A 381 -1.54 -23.91 -18.87
C SER A 381 -2.86 -24.68 -18.73
N HIS A 382 -3.87 -24.07 -18.13
CA HIS A 382 -5.19 -24.69 -17.94
C HIS A 382 -6.04 -24.77 -19.23
N THR A 383 -5.77 -23.94 -20.24
CA THR A 383 -6.48 -23.97 -21.54
C THR A 383 -5.74 -24.76 -22.61
N GLY A 384 -4.54 -25.25 -22.31
CA GLY A 384 -3.74 -26.08 -23.23
C GLY A 384 -2.85 -25.31 -24.19
N ASP A 385 -2.73 -23.98 -24.07
CA ASP A 385 -1.78 -23.19 -24.89
C ASP A 385 -0.38 -23.21 -24.24
N LEU A 386 0.28 -24.36 -24.38
CA LEU A 386 1.58 -24.60 -23.74
C LEU A 386 2.71 -23.74 -24.29
N LEU A 387 2.57 -23.19 -25.51
CA LEU A 387 3.57 -22.28 -26.09
C LEU A 387 3.51 -20.91 -25.38
N VAL A 388 2.32 -20.36 -25.19
CA VAL A 388 2.12 -19.11 -24.43
C VAL A 388 2.54 -19.31 -22.99
N ALA A 389 2.13 -20.41 -22.36
CA ALA A 389 2.51 -20.71 -20.98
C ALA A 389 4.03 -20.77 -20.77
N GLN A 390 4.77 -21.37 -21.71
CA GLN A 390 6.25 -21.40 -21.67
C GLN A 390 6.85 -20.02 -21.82
N ALA A 391 6.42 -19.25 -22.82
CA ALA A 391 6.93 -17.91 -23.08
C ALA A 391 6.72 -16.98 -21.89
N ASP A 392 5.58 -17.13 -21.19
CA ASP A 392 5.26 -16.33 -20.01
C ASP A 392 6.08 -16.75 -18.77
N ALA A 393 6.29 -18.04 -18.57
CA ALA A 393 7.17 -18.55 -17.52
C ALA A 393 8.62 -18.05 -17.71
N ASP A 394 9.11 -18.05 -18.95
CA ASP A 394 10.43 -17.52 -19.30
C ASP A 394 10.51 -16.01 -19.06
N SER A 395 9.44 -15.27 -19.38
CA SER A 395 9.33 -13.82 -19.12
C SER A 395 9.37 -13.52 -17.62
N LEU A 396 8.65 -14.28 -16.80
CA LEU A 396 8.70 -14.16 -15.34
C LEU A 396 10.11 -14.38 -14.80
N ALA A 397 10.79 -15.45 -15.25
CA ALA A 397 12.16 -15.73 -14.84
C ALA A 397 13.14 -14.60 -15.25
N ALA A 398 12.96 -14.01 -16.43
CA ALA A 398 13.76 -12.89 -16.91
C ALA A 398 13.50 -11.62 -16.10
N ILE A 399 12.23 -11.31 -15.77
CA ILE A 399 11.87 -10.16 -14.93
C ILE A 399 12.45 -10.31 -13.53
N SER A 400 12.36 -11.48 -12.91
CA SER A 400 12.96 -11.74 -11.59
C SER A 400 14.47 -11.46 -11.59
N ARG A 401 15.22 -11.95 -12.58
CA ARG A 401 16.67 -11.68 -12.70
C ARG A 401 16.95 -10.19 -12.89
N ARG A 402 16.17 -9.48 -13.71
CA ARG A 402 16.30 -8.02 -13.92
C ARG A 402 16.08 -7.24 -12.64
N LEU A 403 15.06 -7.59 -11.85
CA LEU A 403 14.78 -6.97 -10.55
C LEU A 403 15.90 -7.22 -9.55
N ALA A 404 16.42 -8.45 -9.49
CA ALA A 404 17.56 -8.78 -8.62
C ALA A 404 18.81 -7.96 -8.98
N ALA A 405 19.10 -7.81 -10.27
CA ALA A 405 20.23 -7.03 -10.77
C ALA A 405 20.11 -5.52 -10.46
N SER A 406 18.88 -5.01 -10.35
CA SER A 406 18.61 -3.60 -9.99
C SER A 406 18.52 -3.36 -8.48
N GLY A 407 18.71 -4.38 -7.65
CA GLY A 407 18.61 -4.27 -6.19
C GLY A 407 17.21 -4.34 -5.61
N GLU A 408 16.17 -4.56 -6.43
CA GLU A 408 14.78 -4.75 -6.02
C GLU A 408 14.52 -6.17 -5.49
N SER A 409 15.27 -6.57 -4.47
CA SER A 409 15.34 -7.95 -3.95
C SER A 409 13.98 -8.51 -3.53
N TYR A 410 13.13 -7.69 -2.91
CA TYR A 410 11.79 -8.12 -2.50
C TYR A 410 10.94 -8.51 -3.71
N TRP A 411 10.86 -7.63 -4.73
CA TRP A 411 10.06 -7.91 -5.92
C TRP A 411 10.66 -9.01 -6.78
N ALA A 412 12.00 -9.13 -6.81
CA ALA A 412 12.69 -10.24 -7.47
C ALA A 412 12.24 -11.59 -6.90
N GLU A 413 12.14 -11.70 -5.56
CA GLU A 413 11.66 -12.90 -4.88
C GLU A 413 10.18 -13.20 -5.16
N GLN A 414 9.30 -12.18 -5.09
CA GLN A 414 7.88 -12.37 -5.39
C GLN A 414 7.66 -12.87 -6.84
N VAL A 415 8.41 -12.31 -7.80
CA VAL A 415 8.31 -12.75 -9.20
C VAL A 415 8.95 -14.14 -9.41
N ALA A 416 10.00 -14.48 -8.67
CA ALA A 416 10.58 -15.84 -8.71
C ALA A 416 9.59 -16.91 -8.23
N ILE A 417 8.82 -16.60 -7.16
CA ILE A 417 7.75 -17.48 -6.66
C ILE A 417 6.67 -17.67 -7.74
N GLN A 418 6.24 -16.57 -8.39
CA GLN A 418 5.28 -16.63 -9.49
C GLN A 418 5.80 -17.46 -10.67
N ALA A 419 7.09 -17.31 -11.01
CA ALA A 419 7.73 -18.09 -12.08
C ALA A 419 7.73 -19.60 -11.77
N LEU A 420 8.02 -19.98 -10.52
CA LEU A 420 7.95 -21.38 -10.09
C LEU A 420 6.53 -21.94 -10.15
N CYS A 421 5.52 -21.18 -9.73
CA CYS A 421 4.13 -21.59 -9.83
C CYS A 421 3.69 -21.77 -11.30
N ALA A 422 4.05 -20.80 -12.18
CA ALA A 422 3.74 -20.89 -13.61
C ALA A 422 4.43 -22.10 -14.26
N LYS A 423 5.71 -22.32 -13.94
CA LYS A 423 6.47 -23.48 -14.40
C LYS A 423 5.84 -24.79 -13.94
N ALA A 424 5.44 -24.90 -12.68
CA ALA A 424 4.81 -26.10 -12.15
C ALA A 424 3.50 -26.44 -12.86
N TRP A 425 2.62 -25.45 -13.11
CA TRP A 425 1.38 -25.69 -13.85
C TRP A 425 1.61 -26.05 -15.32
N LEU A 426 2.64 -25.48 -15.96
CA LEU A 426 3.06 -25.85 -17.31
C LEU A 426 3.58 -27.29 -17.36
N GLU A 427 4.41 -27.71 -16.39
CA GLU A 427 4.93 -29.07 -16.28
C GLU A 427 3.80 -30.08 -16.05
N HIS A 428 2.85 -29.77 -15.18
CA HIS A 428 1.65 -30.59 -14.98
C HIS A 428 0.84 -30.72 -16.29
N ALA A 429 0.60 -29.64 -17.01
CA ALA A 429 -0.08 -29.67 -18.30
C ALA A 429 0.67 -30.50 -19.37
N ARG A 430 1.98 -30.70 -19.19
CA ARG A 430 2.84 -31.59 -19.99
C ARG A 430 2.92 -33.03 -19.45
N GLN A 431 2.15 -33.34 -18.40
CA GLN A 431 2.20 -34.65 -17.71
C GLN A 431 3.55 -34.95 -17.02
N GLN A 432 4.30 -33.91 -16.65
CA GLN A 432 5.55 -33.97 -15.89
C GLN A 432 5.28 -33.74 -14.39
N ASP A 433 4.39 -34.54 -13.82
CA ASP A 433 3.79 -34.32 -12.49
C ASP A 433 4.82 -34.32 -11.36
N SER A 434 5.90 -35.09 -11.47
CA SER A 434 6.97 -35.14 -10.46
C SER A 434 7.71 -33.81 -10.38
N ASP A 435 8.06 -33.22 -11.53
CA ASP A 435 8.76 -31.93 -11.60
C ASP A 435 7.82 -30.80 -11.18
N ALA A 436 6.57 -30.85 -11.63
CA ALA A 436 5.51 -29.92 -11.24
C ALA A 436 5.36 -29.83 -9.71
N LEU A 437 5.32 -30.98 -9.05
CA LEU A 437 5.19 -31.04 -7.58
C LEU A 437 6.41 -30.46 -6.87
N VAL A 438 7.63 -30.75 -7.35
CA VAL A 438 8.88 -30.20 -6.79
C VAL A 438 8.89 -28.68 -6.87
N HIS A 439 8.62 -28.10 -8.06
CA HIS A 439 8.64 -26.64 -8.24
C HIS A 439 7.51 -25.95 -7.47
N MET A 440 6.33 -26.55 -7.38
CA MET A 440 5.22 -25.98 -6.61
C MET A 440 5.49 -26.01 -5.10
N GLN A 441 6.14 -27.08 -4.59
CA GLN A 441 6.56 -27.15 -3.19
C GLN A 441 7.64 -26.11 -2.87
N GLU A 442 8.60 -25.90 -3.78
CA GLU A 442 9.60 -24.85 -3.65
C GLU A 442 8.94 -23.46 -3.61
N ALA A 443 8.04 -23.17 -4.55
CA ALA A 443 7.30 -21.91 -4.58
C ALA A 443 6.57 -21.65 -3.26
N ALA A 444 5.85 -22.65 -2.75
CA ALA A 444 5.10 -22.56 -1.50
C ALA A 444 6.02 -22.34 -0.28
N ALA A 445 7.17 -23.01 -0.22
CA ALA A 445 8.13 -22.83 0.87
C ALA A 445 8.78 -21.44 0.84
N ARG A 446 9.11 -20.93 -0.34
CA ARG A 446 9.65 -19.58 -0.52
C ARG A 446 8.64 -18.49 -0.15
N GLU A 447 7.37 -18.63 -0.58
CA GLU A 447 6.30 -17.70 -0.19
C GLU A 447 6.06 -17.70 1.32
N ASP A 448 6.11 -18.87 1.97
CA ASP A 448 5.97 -18.99 3.42
C ASP A 448 7.09 -18.29 4.20
N ALA A 449 8.28 -18.20 3.62
CA ALA A 449 9.43 -17.51 4.20
C ALA A 449 9.36 -15.98 4.06
N THR A 450 8.46 -15.43 3.23
CA THR A 450 8.30 -13.98 3.02
C THR A 450 7.04 -13.43 3.69
N GLU A 451 6.88 -12.10 3.67
CA GLU A 451 5.65 -11.39 4.00
C GLU A 451 5.15 -10.60 2.80
N LYS A 452 3.83 -10.42 2.69
CA LYS A 452 3.27 -9.55 1.65
C LYS A 452 3.65 -8.09 1.89
N SER A 453 3.85 -7.35 0.80
CA SER A 453 3.88 -5.88 0.87
C SER A 453 2.52 -5.32 1.28
N ALA A 454 2.52 -4.18 1.98
CA ALA A 454 1.31 -3.45 2.32
C ALA A 454 0.54 -2.94 1.07
N VAL A 455 1.16 -2.90 -0.11
CA VAL A 455 0.50 -2.48 -1.36
C VAL A 455 -0.57 -3.46 -1.84
N THR A 456 -0.48 -4.73 -1.46
CA THR A 456 -1.43 -5.76 -1.90
C THR A 456 -2.28 -6.28 -0.75
N PRO A 457 -3.58 -6.55 -0.96
CA PRO A 457 -4.40 -7.26 0.04
C PRO A 457 -3.91 -8.69 0.29
N GLY A 458 -3.33 -9.34 -0.72
CA GLY A 458 -2.76 -10.68 -0.69
C GLY A 458 -2.11 -11.06 -2.01
N PRO A 459 -1.42 -12.20 -2.11
CA PRO A 459 -0.94 -12.73 -3.37
C PRO A 459 -2.08 -12.84 -4.40
N LEU A 460 -1.77 -12.75 -5.69
CA LEU A 460 -2.78 -12.95 -6.75
C LEU A 460 -3.38 -14.37 -6.68
N ALA A 461 -2.53 -15.36 -6.46
CA ALA A 461 -2.89 -16.72 -6.11
C ALA A 461 -1.79 -17.27 -5.20
N PRO A 462 -2.05 -17.54 -3.91
CA PRO A 462 -1.04 -18.05 -2.99
C PRO A 462 -0.43 -19.35 -3.48
N ALA A 463 0.91 -19.44 -3.45
CA ALA A 463 1.62 -20.62 -3.94
C ALA A 463 1.21 -21.90 -3.17
N ARG A 464 0.93 -21.78 -1.88
CA ARG A 464 0.46 -22.93 -1.08
C ARG A 464 -0.97 -23.34 -1.41
N GLU A 465 -1.85 -22.40 -1.80
CA GLU A 465 -3.18 -22.72 -2.33
C GLU A 465 -3.07 -23.44 -3.67
N LEU A 466 -2.20 -22.95 -4.58
CA LEU A 466 -1.91 -23.60 -5.85
C LEU A 466 -1.30 -25.00 -5.67
N LEU A 467 -0.47 -25.21 -4.64
CA LEU A 467 0.01 -26.54 -4.26
C LEU A 467 -1.16 -27.46 -3.84
N GLY A 468 -2.09 -26.93 -3.07
CA GLY A 468 -3.31 -27.66 -2.71
C GLY A 468 -4.14 -28.06 -3.94
N ASP A 469 -4.29 -27.13 -4.89
CA ASP A 469 -4.99 -27.38 -6.17
C ASP A 469 -4.28 -28.48 -6.99
N LEU A 470 -2.96 -28.39 -7.16
CA LEU A 470 -2.16 -29.41 -7.85
C LEU A 470 -2.24 -30.78 -7.18
N LEU A 471 -2.15 -30.83 -5.85
CA LEU A 471 -2.28 -32.08 -5.08
C LEU A 471 -3.66 -32.71 -5.23
N MET A 472 -4.73 -31.91 -5.38
CA MET A 472 -6.07 -32.45 -5.68
C MET A 472 -6.13 -33.08 -7.07
N GLU A 473 -5.50 -32.48 -8.10
CA GLU A 473 -5.43 -33.05 -9.45
C GLU A 473 -4.59 -34.34 -9.48
N LEU A 474 -3.53 -34.40 -8.66
CA LEU A 474 -2.70 -35.60 -8.47
C LEU A 474 -3.32 -36.65 -7.54
N GLN A 475 -4.60 -36.55 -7.20
CA GLN A 475 -5.33 -37.49 -6.32
C GLN A 475 -4.67 -37.70 -4.94
N ARG A 476 -4.10 -36.63 -4.36
CA ARG A 476 -3.45 -36.58 -3.02
C ARG A 476 -4.24 -35.71 -2.03
N PRO A 477 -5.52 -36.04 -1.72
CA PRO A 477 -6.40 -35.13 -1.00
C PRO A 477 -5.96 -34.85 0.46
N GLN A 478 -5.29 -35.80 1.13
CA GLN A 478 -4.77 -35.57 2.50
C GLN A 478 -3.71 -34.46 2.50
N ALA A 479 -2.77 -34.50 1.55
CA ALA A 479 -1.72 -33.50 1.42
C ALA A 479 -2.31 -32.13 0.96
N ALA A 480 -3.30 -32.16 0.05
CA ALA A 480 -4.04 -30.97 -0.37
C ALA A 480 -4.74 -30.29 0.80
N LEU A 481 -5.44 -31.06 1.66
CA LEU A 481 -6.09 -30.52 2.86
C LEU A 481 -5.09 -29.84 3.80
N ALA A 482 -3.91 -30.42 3.99
CA ALA A 482 -2.84 -29.81 4.79
C ALA A 482 -2.36 -28.48 4.16
N ALA A 483 -2.17 -28.43 2.83
CA ALA A 483 -1.76 -27.22 2.13
C ALA A 483 -2.80 -26.10 2.27
N TYR A 484 -4.09 -26.38 2.06
CA TYR A 484 -5.15 -25.39 2.25
C TYR A 484 -5.26 -24.89 3.69
N ARG A 485 -5.10 -25.78 4.70
CA ARG A 485 -5.10 -25.38 6.12
C ARG A 485 -3.94 -24.43 6.42
N THR A 486 -2.77 -24.65 5.83
CA THR A 486 -1.63 -23.75 5.99
C THR A 486 -1.92 -22.38 5.38
N THR A 487 -2.56 -22.31 4.19
CA THR A 487 -3.01 -21.04 3.61
C THR A 487 -4.00 -20.33 4.54
N LEU A 488 -5.00 -21.06 5.04
CA LEU A 488 -6.05 -20.48 5.91
C LEU A 488 -5.54 -19.99 7.26
N ALA A 489 -4.40 -20.49 7.74
CA ALA A 489 -3.74 -19.98 8.93
C ALA A 489 -3.12 -18.58 8.69
N LYS A 490 -2.70 -18.27 7.46
CA LYS A 490 -2.16 -16.97 7.06
C LYS A 490 -3.25 -16.00 6.55
N GLU A 491 -4.22 -16.54 5.82
CA GLU A 491 -5.31 -15.81 5.14
C GLU A 491 -6.66 -16.40 5.55
N PRO A 492 -7.16 -16.08 6.75
CA PRO A 492 -8.43 -16.57 7.25
C PRO A 492 -9.57 -16.20 6.29
N ASN A 493 -10.54 -17.12 6.14
CA ASN A 493 -11.70 -16.92 5.28
C ASN A 493 -11.35 -16.65 3.79
N ARG A 494 -10.18 -17.12 3.30
CA ARG A 494 -9.90 -17.10 1.87
C ARG A 494 -10.79 -18.13 1.16
N TYR A 495 -11.72 -17.64 0.29
CA TYR A 495 -12.80 -18.46 -0.28
C TYR A 495 -12.27 -19.73 -0.98
N ARG A 496 -11.26 -19.58 -1.83
CA ARG A 496 -10.72 -20.69 -2.62
C ARG A 496 -10.05 -21.75 -1.76
N SER A 497 -9.33 -21.33 -0.72
CA SER A 497 -8.72 -22.27 0.23
C SER A 497 -9.76 -22.97 1.11
N VAL A 498 -10.85 -22.28 1.50
CA VAL A 498 -11.96 -22.92 2.24
C VAL A 498 -12.68 -23.95 1.35
N GLU A 499 -12.97 -23.60 0.09
CA GLU A 499 -13.60 -24.51 -0.87
C GLU A 499 -12.68 -25.69 -1.23
N GLY A 500 -11.37 -25.44 -1.41
CA GLY A 500 -10.37 -26.49 -1.64
C GLY A 500 -10.28 -27.44 -0.45
N ALA A 501 -10.22 -26.91 0.76
CA ALA A 501 -10.21 -27.72 2.00
C ALA A 501 -11.49 -28.54 2.16
N ARG A 502 -12.66 -27.99 1.82
CA ARG A 502 -13.94 -28.73 1.82
C ARG A 502 -13.89 -29.91 0.86
N ARG A 503 -13.44 -29.69 -0.39
CA ARG A 503 -13.32 -30.74 -1.41
C ARG A 503 -12.31 -31.82 -1.00
N ALA A 504 -11.17 -31.41 -0.42
CA ALA A 504 -10.16 -32.34 0.06
C ALA A 504 -10.67 -33.17 1.25
N ALA A 505 -11.40 -32.55 2.20
CA ALA A 505 -12.03 -33.26 3.30
C ALA A 505 -13.08 -34.27 2.82
N ALA A 506 -13.91 -33.91 1.84
CA ALA A 506 -14.86 -34.87 1.22
C ALA A 506 -14.15 -36.06 0.57
N ALA A 507 -13.07 -35.80 -0.18
CA ALA A 507 -12.29 -36.83 -0.85
C ALA A 507 -11.54 -37.78 0.14
N THR A 508 -11.24 -37.31 1.35
CA THR A 508 -10.64 -38.12 2.42
C THR A 508 -11.68 -38.84 3.30
N GLY A 509 -12.97 -38.57 3.12
CA GLY A 509 -14.05 -39.09 3.97
C GLY A 509 -14.17 -38.37 5.33
N ASP A 510 -13.49 -37.25 5.55
CA ASP A 510 -13.60 -36.46 6.77
C ASP A 510 -14.88 -35.58 6.74
N ARG A 511 -16.01 -36.22 7.03
CA ARG A 511 -17.34 -35.59 6.99
C ARG A 511 -17.46 -34.42 7.97
N ALA A 512 -16.75 -34.48 9.11
CA ALA A 512 -16.81 -33.41 10.09
C ALA A 512 -16.12 -32.14 9.57
N ALA A 513 -14.91 -32.25 9.01
CA ALA A 513 -14.21 -31.15 8.38
C ALA A 513 -14.97 -30.62 7.16
N GLU A 514 -15.50 -31.48 6.30
CA GLU A 514 -16.32 -31.08 5.15
C GLU A 514 -17.52 -30.21 5.58
N ALA A 515 -18.28 -30.68 6.59
CA ALA A 515 -19.44 -29.92 7.12
C ALA A 515 -19.04 -28.57 7.72
N ALA A 516 -17.91 -28.51 8.44
CA ALA A 516 -17.39 -27.28 9.01
C ALA A 516 -17.01 -26.26 7.92
N TYR A 517 -16.27 -26.67 6.88
CA TYR A 517 -15.91 -25.79 5.77
C TYR A 517 -17.15 -25.38 4.93
N ALA A 518 -18.11 -26.28 4.73
CA ALA A 518 -19.37 -25.93 4.07
C ALA A 518 -20.15 -24.86 4.85
N ALA A 519 -20.20 -24.94 6.17
CA ALA A 519 -20.81 -23.94 7.01
C ALA A 519 -20.04 -22.59 6.95
N GLN A 520 -18.71 -22.64 6.91
CA GLN A 520 -17.86 -21.45 6.74
C GLN A 520 -18.14 -20.75 5.41
N LEU A 521 -18.20 -21.47 4.30
CA LEU A 521 -18.52 -20.93 2.96
C LEU A 521 -19.89 -20.23 2.96
N ARG A 522 -20.93 -20.84 3.55
CA ARG A 522 -22.25 -20.22 3.65
C ARG A 522 -22.18 -18.88 4.38
N ARG A 523 -21.47 -18.79 5.49
CA ARG A 523 -21.28 -17.52 6.22
C ARG A 523 -20.57 -16.47 5.37
N MET A 524 -19.53 -16.87 4.61
CA MET A 524 -18.75 -15.95 3.79
C MET A 524 -19.56 -15.34 2.63
N VAL A 525 -20.47 -16.08 2.03
CA VAL A 525 -21.29 -15.58 0.91
C VAL A 525 -22.62 -14.95 1.35
N GLY A 526 -22.92 -14.98 2.65
CA GLY A 526 -24.14 -14.40 3.20
C GLY A 526 -25.39 -15.22 2.85
N ALA A 527 -25.27 -16.55 2.74
CA ALA A 527 -26.35 -17.50 2.47
C ALA A 527 -26.76 -18.24 3.75
#